data_c5dfe721354c88d36ca09524aacefe44
#
_entry.id   c5dfe721354c88d36ca09524aacefe44
#
_cell.length_a   1.000
_cell.length_b   1.000
_cell.length_c   1.000
_cell.angle_alpha   90.00
_cell.angle_beta   90.00
_cell.angle_gamma   90.00
#
_symmetry.space_group_name_H-M   'P 1'
#
loop_
_entity.id
_entity.type
_entity.pdbx_description
1 polymer ?
#
loop_
_entity_poly.entity_id
_entity_poly.type
_entity_poly.pdbx_seq_one_letter_code
_entity_poly.pdbx_strand_id
1 'polypeptide(L)'
;MLVTGRTVKILAATAVFPVGLLLAGSSAAIASPVTTGAPPRPPAVTRQAARHYRVRRILNGMKLRHRFTPAGSATRRSEPLTSPDDITVLGHHIYTAFQNGIGPQGQPSSDGNTDSTIVEFTASGRVIRQWDIKGKCDGVTADASRRRLIATVNEDANSSIYTITPGARRAAQVRHYRYNRPLPHKGGTDAISIYHGRVLISASAPGTTGKGAPQPNYPAVYSVRFIRSVHVARVSALFYDEARATVANAGRRHGKVVRLALTDPDSNEIVPNSGPRFAGDFMVTSQGDKEQIFVRRGGRPGRRLAVLRLSQSVDDTAWARSPSGHLYGADTSGDTIDVVTGPFPAHSVFVAVTPCDADNAPATCPGPGFPPNYLGSLNPRTGHITRVRPRGPAFEPQGMVFVSPGWVVTPG
;
A
#
# COMPACT_ATOMS: atom_id res chain seq x y z
N MET A 1 36.49 -52.07 6.80
CA MET A 1 35.87 -52.23 8.13
C MET A 1 34.37 -52.05 7.94
N LEU A 2 33.61 -53.10 8.21
CA LEU A 2 32.20 -53.27 7.88
C LEU A 2 31.29 -52.26 8.59
N VAL A 3 30.25 -51.76 7.87
CA VAL A 3 29.12 -51.11 8.46
C VAL A 3 27.85 -51.89 8.07
N THR A 4 27.16 -52.37 9.09
CA THR A 4 25.97 -53.22 9.03
C THR A 4 24.71 -52.35 8.84
N GLY A 5 23.88 -52.73 7.85
CA GLY A 5 22.53 -52.19 7.64
C GLY A 5 21.50 -52.68 8.66
N ARG A 6 20.54 -51.85 9.01
CA ARG A 6 19.32 -52.26 9.71
C ARG A 6 18.09 -52.00 8.81
N THR A 7 17.45 -53.12 8.46
CA THR A 7 16.18 -53.19 7.75
C THR A 7 15.03 -52.99 8.73
N VAL A 8 14.10 -52.07 8.45
CA VAL A 8 12.85 -51.90 9.19
C VAL A 8 11.73 -52.53 8.38
N LYS A 9 11.07 -53.53 8.96
CA LYS A 9 9.88 -54.19 8.39
C LYS A 9 8.64 -53.41 8.79
N ILE A 10 7.81 -53.03 7.80
CA ILE A 10 6.49 -52.46 8.00
C ILE A 10 5.48 -53.64 7.97
N LEU A 11 4.73 -53.80 9.06
CA LEU A 11 3.58 -54.70 9.13
C LEU A 11 2.32 -53.91 8.66
N ALA A 12 1.63 -54.42 7.65
CA ALA A 12 0.31 -54.01 7.25
C ALA A 12 -0.76 -54.76 8.08
N ALA A 13 -1.62 -53.99 8.76
CA ALA A 13 -2.78 -54.55 9.44
C ALA A 13 -4.03 -54.29 8.60
N THR A 14 -4.66 -55.34 8.13
CA THR A 14 -5.93 -55.33 7.40
C THR A 14 -7.07 -55.40 8.44
N ALA A 15 -7.93 -54.39 8.46
CA ALA A 15 -9.18 -54.40 9.25
C ALA A 15 -10.38 -54.64 8.34
N VAL A 16 -11.06 -55.73 8.57
CA VAL A 16 -12.33 -56.09 7.94
C VAL A 16 -13.47 -55.54 8.80
N PHE A 17 -14.41 -54.79 8.22
CA PHE A 17 -15.64 -54.39 8.87
C PHE A 17 -16.86 -54.99 8.17
N PRO A 18 -17.85 -55.49 8.91
CA PRO A 18 -19.01 -56.13 8.34
C PRO A 18 -20.06 -55.13 7.82
N VAL A 19 -20.75 -55.58 6.76
CA VAL A 19 -21.88 -54.90 6.13
C VAL A 19 -23.13 -55.08 6.99
N GLY A 20 -23.64 -53.99 7.52
CA GLY A 20 -24.97 -53.92 8.15
C GLY A 20 -25.96 -53.20 7.23
N LEU A 21 -26.92 -53.99 6.72
CA LEU A 21 -28.01 -53.54 5.89
C LEU A 21 -29.12 -52.95 6.82
N LEU A 22 -29.41 -51.65 6.72
CA LEU A 22 -30.60 -51.01 7.35
C LEU A 22 -31.38 -50.29 6.30
N LEU A 23 -32.54 -50.83 6.00
CA LEU A 23 -33.62 -50.21 5.25
C LEU A 23 -34.31 -49.13 6.13
N ALA A 24 -34.33 -47.89 5.70
CA ALA A 24 -35.19 -46.87 6.30
C ALA A 24 -35.66 -45.86 5.23
N GLY A 25 -36.93 -45.62 5.32
CA GLY A 25 -37.86 -45.01 4.41
C GLY A 25 -37.52 -43.61 3.85
N SER A 26 -37.94 -43.44 2.62
CA SER A 26 -37.94 -42.19 1.88
C SER A 26 -39.00 -41.23 2.41
N SER A 27 -38.54 -40.12 3.02
CA SER A 27 -39.35 -38.90 3.11
C SER A 27 -38.74 -37.86 2.22
N ALA A 28 -39.39 -37.62 1.10
CA ALA A 28 -39.01 -36.55 0.16
C ALA A 28 -39.33 -35.18 0.79
N ALA A 29 -38.33 -34.52 1.32
CA ALA A 29 -38.39 -33.10 1.64
C ALA A 29 -38.17 -32.32 0.35
N ILE A 30 -39.17 -31.60 -0.09
CA ILE A 30 -39.10 -30.65 -1.21
C ILE A 30 -38.22 -29.49 -0.75
N ALA A 31 -36.98 -29.50 -1.17
CA ALA A 31 -36.06 -28.36 -0.98
C ALA A 31 -36.48 -27.26 -1.96
N SER A 32 -37.01 -26.16 -1.47
CA SER A 32 -37.17 -24.93 -2.23
C SER A 32 -35.81 -24.46 -2.75
N PRO A 33 -35.70 -24.02 -4.00
CA PRO A 33 -34.42 -23.51 -4.53
C PRO A 33 -34.07 -22.24 -3.77
N VAL A 34 -32.98 -22.30 -3.00
CA VAL A 34 -32.31 -21.10 -2.50
C VAL A 34 -31.75 -20.36 -3.71
N THR A 35 -32.43 -19.32 -4.13
CA THR A 35 -31.91 -18.35 -5.09
C THR A 35 -30.68 -17.71 -4.48
N THR A 36 -29.50 -18.20 -4.85
CA THR A 36 -28.24 -17.53 -4.58
C THR A 36 -28.21 -16.23 -5.38
N GLY A 37 -28.79 -15.18 -4.80
CA GLY A 37 -28.71 -13.84 -5.37
C GLY A 37 -27.24 -13.50 -5.59
N ALA A 38 -26.88 -13.14 -6.83
CA ALA A 38 -25.54 -12.65 -7.14
C ALA A 38 -25.25 -11.47 -6.18
N PRO A 39 -24.03 -11.40 -5.60
CA PRO A 39 -23.67 -10.31 -4.70
C PRO A 39 -23.90 -8.96 -5.41
N PRO A 40 -24.38 -7.93 -4.69
CA PRO A 40 -24.73 -6.65 -5.29
C PRO A 40 -23.54 -6.08 -6.07
N ARG A 41 -23.82 -5.64 -7.27
CA ARG A 41 -22.82 -5.02 -8.16
C ARG A 41 -22.32 -3.75 -7.47
N PRO A 42 -21.01 -3.57 -7.21
CA PRO A 42 -20.55 -2.32 -6.63
C PRO A 42 -20.95 -1.17 -7.55
N PRO A 43 -21.46 -0.06 -7.01
CA PRO A 43 -21.90 1.07 -7.83
C PRO A 43 -20.69 1.60 -8.61
N ALA A 44 -20.78 1.57 -9.93
CA ALA A 44 -19.84 2.31 -10.77
C ALA A 44 -20.08 3.80 -10.49
N VAL A 45 -19.00 4.58 -10.25
CA VAL A 45 -19.11 6.03 -10.22
C VAL A 45 -19.53 6.45 -11.63
N THR A 46 -20.80 6.79 -11.80
CA THR A 46 -21.32 7.21 -13.09
C THR A 46 -20.74 8.60 -13.45
N ARG A 47 -20.68 8.93 -14.74
CA ARG A 47 -20.26 10.28 -15.21
C ARG A 47 -21.03 11.40 -14.49
N GLN A 48 -22.25 11.16 -14.05
CA GLN A 48 -23.09 12.12 -13.33
C GLN A 48 -22.61 12.29 -11.87
N ALA A 49 -22.18 11.23 -11.18
CA ALA A 49 -21.60 11.31 -9.83
C ALA A 49 -20.25 12.06 -9.84
N ALA A 50 -19.44 11.88 -10.88
CA ALA A 50 -18.16 12.58 -11.01
C ALA A 50 -18.27 14.12 -11.06
N ARG A 51 -19.41 14.65 -11.53
CA ARG A 51 -19.66 16.10 -11.56
C ARG A 51 -19.92 16.74 -10.19
N HIS A 52 -20.10 15.94 -9.16
CA HIS A 52 -20.38 16.42 -7.80
C HIS A 52 -19.14 16.51 -6.92
N TYR A 53 -18.02 15.93 -7.34
CA TYR A 53 -16.76 16.07 -6.60
C TYR A 53 -16.14 17.45 -6.79
N ARG A 54 -15.60 17.99 -5.69
CA ARG A 54 -14.87 19.26 -5.66
C ARG A 54 -13.54 19.08 -5.01
N VAL A 55 -12.49 19.62 -5.61
CA VAL A 55 -11.15 19.71 -5.04
C VAL A 55 -10.97 21.07 -4.38
N ARG A 56 -10.35 21.07 -3.22
CA ARG A 56 -9.90 22.30 -2.54
C ARG A 56 -8.49 22.06 -2.00
N ARG A 57 -7.57 22.90 -2.34
CA ARG A 57 -6.22 22.93 -1.78
C ARG A 57 -6.27 23.35 -0.33
N ILE A 58 -5.65 22.56 0.56
CA ILE A 58 -5.64 22.81 2.00
C ILE A 58 -4.25 23.12 2.53
N LEU A 59 -3.20 22.62 1.86
CA LEU A 59 -1.82 22.90 2.21
C LEU A 59 -1.03 23.17 0.91
N ASN A 60 -0.06 24.08 0.98
CA ASN A 60 0.86 24.36 -0.11
C ASN A 60 2.28 24.31 0.46
N GLY A 61 3.07 23.35 0.05
CA GLY A 61 4.44 23.12 0.50
C GLY A 61 5.35 24.30 0.20
N MET A 62 5.16 24.98 -0.93
CA MET A 62 5.92 26.17 -1.31
C MET A 62 5.79 27.33 -0.31
N LYS A 63 4.74 27.32 0.51
CA LYS A 63 4.52 28.32 1.59
C LYS A 63 5.06 27.88 2.94
N LEU A 64 5.50 26.65 3.05
CA LEU A 64 6.13 26.08 4.23
C LEU A 64 7.64 26.10 4.08
N ARG A 65 8.34 26.04 5.19
CA ARG A 65 9.80 26.03 5.19
C ARG A 65 10.32 24.98 6.17
N HIS A 66 11.34 24.26 5.78
CA HIS A 66 12.18 23.54 6.71
C HIS A 66 13.63 24.05 6.68
N ARG A 67 14.42 23.60 7.64
CA ARG A 67 15.83 24.00 7.76
C ARG A 67 16.70 22.75 7.73
N PHE A 68 17.64 22.72 6.82
CA PHE A 68 18.55 21.60 6.64
C PHE A 68 20.02 22.08 6.64
N THR A 69 20.93 21.14 6.77
CA THR A 69 22.35 21.36 6.57
C THR A 69 22.76 20.61 5.32
N PRO A 70 23.17 21.30 4.21
CA PRO A 70 23.57 20.64 2.99
C PRO A 70 24.70 19.64 3.23
N ALA A 71 24.72 18.55 2.48
CA ALA A 71 25.80 17.56 2.52
C ALA A 71 27.15 18.24 2.31
N GLY A 72 28.10 17.99 3.20
CA GLY A 72 29.44 18.61 3.17
C GLY A 72 29.53 20.06 3.61
N SER A 73 28.44 20.67 4.12
CA SER A 73 28.41 22.06 4.61
C SER A 73 28.22 22.10 6.13
N ALA A 74 28.76 23.18 6.77
CA ALA A 74 28.45 23.52 8.15
C ALA A 74 27.32 24.56 8.28
N THR A 75 26.91 25.18 7.17
CA THR A 75 25.95 26.29 7.17
C THR A 75 24.53 25.75 6.94
N ARG A 76 23.61 26.09 7.85
CA ARG A 76 22.18 25.79 7.69
C ARG A 76 21.55 26.64 6.60
N ARG A 77 20.69 26.00 5.81
CA ARG A 77 19.85 26.64 4.80
C ARG A 77 18.37 26.43 5.09
N SER A 78 17.51 27.11 4.35
CA SER A 78 16.06 26.93 4.44
C SER A 78 15.47 26.94 3.03
N GLU A 79 14.62 25.95 2.75
CA GLU A 79 13.94 25.81 1.47
C GLU A 79 12.43 25.56 1.67
N PRO A 80 11.60 25.73 0.62
CA PRO A 80 10.22 25.29 0.64
C PRO A 80 10.12 23.78 0.73
N LEU A 81 8.97 23.28 1.16
CA LEU A 81 8.65 21.85 1.10
C LEU A 81 8.12 21.51 -0.29
N THR A 82 8.65 20.45 -0.88
CA THR A 82 8.30 19.99 -2.22
C THR A 82 8.03 18.50 -2.28
N SER A 83 7.31 18.08 -3.31
CA SER A 83 7.03 16.68 -3.62
C SER A 83 6.40 15.94 -2.43
N PRO A 84 5.19 16.31 -1.97
CA PRO A 84 4.46 15.49 -1.01
C PRO A 84 4.09 14.17 -1.68
N ASP A 85 4.22 13.08 -0.93
CA ASP A 85 3.97 11.74 -1.43
C ASP A 85 2.91 11.02 -0.61
N ASP A 86 3.29 10.17 0.35
CA ASP A 86 2.33 9.41 1.14
C ASP A 86 1.65 10.26 2.22
N ILE A 87 0.43 9.88 2.58
CA ILE A 87 -0.45 10.62 3.51
C ILE A 87 -1.19 9.65 4.43
N THR A 88 -1.19 9.95 5.71
CA THR A 88 -1.87 9.12 6.71
C THR A 88 -2.55 9.96 7.79
N VAL A 89 -3.22 9.26 8.71
CA VAL A 89 -4.05 9.85 9.73
C VAL A 89 -3.79 9.23 11.09
N LEU A 90 -3.45 10.05 12.09
CA LEU A 90 -3.28 9.62 13.48
C LEU A 90 -4.02 10.55 14.45
N GLY A 91 -4.97 9.99 15.20
CA GLY A 91 -5.86 10.78 16.05
C GLY A 91 -6.71 11.74 15.20
N HIS A 92 -6.66 13.04 15.47
CA HIS A 92 -7.39 14.07 14.75
C HIS A 92 -6.52 14.86 13.75
N HIS A 93 -5.33 14.36 13.45
CA HIS A 93 -4.38 15.05 12.58
C HIS A 93 -4.02 14.21 11.37
N ILE A 94 -3.69 14.92 10.30
CA ILE A 94 -3.22 14.37 9.04
C ILE A 94 -1.70 14.54 9.00
N TYR A 95 -1.02 13.58 8.43
CA TYR A 95 0.44 13.56 8.29
C TYR A 95 0.79 13.22 6.85
N THR A 96 1.73 13.94 6.29
CA THR A 96 2.27 13.69 4.95
C THR A 96 3.78 13.84 4.95
N ALA A 97 4.46 13.13 4.08
CA ALA A 97 5.89 13.24 3.84
C ALA A 97 6.14 14.12 2.63
N PHE A 98 6.97 15.15 2.75
CA PHE A 98 7.53 15.92 1.64
C PHE A 98 8.93 15.41 1.35
N GLN A 99 9.19 14.98 0.14
CA GLN A 99 10.47 14.36 -0.28
C GLN A 99 11.58 15.38 -0.51
N ASN A 100 11.24 16.65 -0.75
CA ASN A 100 12.17 17.79 -0.88
C ASN A 100 13.26 17.58 -1.95
N GLY A 101 12.92 16.93 -3.06
CA GLY A 101 13.84 16.70 -4.19
C GLY A 101 14.96 15.70 -3.94
N ILE A 102 14.87 14.89 -2.89
CA ILE A 102 15.84 13.82 -2.61
C ILE A 102 15.64 12.68 -3.60
N GLY A 103 16.76 12.13 -4.08
CA GLY A 103 16.74 11.01 -5.02
C GLY A 103 16.32 9.67 -4.38
N PRO A 104 15.85 8.69 -5.18
CA PRO A 104 15.24 7.45 -4.69
C PRO A 104 16.20 6.51 -3.94
N GLN A 105 17.50 6.75 -4.01
CA GLN A 105 18.52 6.04 -3.23
C GLN A 105 19.07 6.87 -2.07
N GLY A 106 18.44 8.01 -1.74
CA GLY A 106 18.89 8.96 -0.74
C GLY A 106 19.96 9.94 -1.23
N GLN A 107 20.07 10.13 -2.56
CA GLN A 107 20.96 11.14 -3.13
C GLN A 107 20.48 12.54 -2.71
N PRO A 108 21.40 13.44 -2.36
CA PRO A 108 21.02 14.81 -2.03
C PRO A 108 20.23 15.49 -3.16
N SER A 109 19.31 16.37 -2.80
CA SER A 109 18.68 17.29 -3.74
C SER A 109 19.71 18.20 -4.42
N SER A 110 19.32 18.97 -5.43
CA SER A 110 20.19 19.94 -6.11
C SER A 110 20.82 20.96 -5.15
N ASP A 111 20.15 21.25 -4.04
CA ASP A 111 20.61 22.19 -3.02
C ASP A 111 21.46 21.54 -1.92
N GLY A 112 21.67 20.21 -2.02
CA GLY A 112 22.43 19.41 -1.07
C GLY A 112 21.61 18.96 0.15
N ASN A 113 20.28 19.12 0.14
CA ASN A 113 19.42 18.59 1.18
C ASN A 113 19.38 17.05 1.13
N THR A 114 19.37 16.42 2.31
CA THR A 114 19.27 14.95 2.47
C THR A 114 18.08 14.53 3.31
N ASP A 115 17.20 15.47 3.68
CA ASP A 115 16.14 15.24 4.64
C ASP A 115 14.75 15.45 4.03
N SER A 116 13.91 14.43 4.06
CA SER A 116 12.47 14.58 3.88
C SER A 116 11.83 15.19 5.13
N THR A 117 10.70 15.87 4.95
CA THR A 117 9.99 16.52 6.05
C THR A 117 8.60 15.92 6.22
N ILE A 118 8.31 15.35 7.39
CA ILE A 118 6.97 14.92 7.76
C ILE A 118 6.24 16.07 8.43
N VAL A 119 5.06 16.43 7.91
CA VAL A 119 4.24 17.54 8.38
C VAL A 119 2.97 17.01 9.04
N GLU A 120 2.71 17.47 10.27
CA GLU A 120 1.45 17.28 11.00
C GLU A 120 0.55 18.49 10.81
N PHE A 121 -0.67 18.28 10.38
CA PHE A 121 -1.64 19.37 10.17
C PHE A 121 -3.08 18.93 10.47
N THR A 122 -3.96 19.92 10.66
CA THR A 122 -5.39 19.70 10.87
C THR A 122 -6.10 19.43 9.53
N ALA A 123 -7.33 18.93 9.56
CA ALA A 123 -8.18 18.76 8.39
C ALA A 123 -8.41 20.05 7.58
N SER A 124 -8.20 21.22 8.18
CA SER A 124 -8.26 22.52 7.49
C SER A 124 -6.95 23.01 6.90
N GLY A 125 -5.85 22.26 7.09
CA GLY A 125 -4.52 22.59 6.58
C GLY A 125 -3.66 23.44 7.52
N ARG A 126 -4.09 23.67 8.78
CA ARG A 126 -3.26 24.39 9.76
C ARG A 126 -2.13 23.48 10.23
N VAL A 127 -0.89 23.83 9.92
CA VAL A 127 0.31 23.10 10.35
C VAL A 127 0.47 23.17 11.87
N ILE A 128 0.81 22.03 12.48
CA ILE A 128 1.01 21.89 13.93
C ILE A 128 2.49 21.74 14.23
N ARG A 129 3.19 20.84 13.50
CA ARG A 129 4.64 20.62 13.64
C ARG A 129 5.23 19.90 12.45
N GLN A 130 6.55 19.83 12.41
CA GLN A 130 7.33 19.19 11.36
C GLN A 130 8.46 18.37 11.99
N TRP A 131 8.88 17.30 11.32
CA TRP A 131 10.05 16.50 11.64
C TRP A 131 10.81 16.18 10.35
N ASP A 132 12.12 16.43 10.40
CA ASP A 132 13.01 16.03 9.32
C ASP A 132 13.54 14.63 9.59
N ILE A 133 13.59 13.80 8.54
CA ILE A 133 14.16 12.45 8.54
C ILE A 133 15.06 12.29 7.33
N LYS A 134 16.22 11.69 7.52
CA LYS A 134 17.19 11.53 6.46
C LYS A 134 16.76 10.49 5.44
N GLY A 135 16.79 10.84 4.16
CA GLY A 135 16.42 10.04 3.00
C GLY A 135 15.12 10.49 2.34
N LYS A 136 14.85 10.00 1.13
CA LYS A 136 13.59 10.19 0.41
C LYS A 136 12.51 9.36 1.12
N CYS A 137 11.51 10.00 1.67
CA CYS A 137 10.41 9.31 2.36
C CYS A 137 9.29 9.02 1.37
N ASP A 138 9.06 7.74 1.11
CA ASP A 138 8.02 7.27 0.21
C ASP A 138 6.82 6.71 0.98
N GLY A 139 7.03 5.96 2.07
CA GLY A 139 5.95 5.44 2.89
C GLY A 139 5.81 6.12 4.24
N VAL A 140 4.60 6.55 4.62
CA VAL A 140 4.27 6.98 5.98
C VAL A 140 2.93 6.43 6.44
N THR A 141 2.87 5.69 7.54
CA THR A 141 1.63 5.14 8.08
C THR A 141 1.48 5.33 9.59
N ALA A 142 0.24 5.37 10.05
CA ALA A 142 -0.09 5.50 11.45
C ALA A 142 -0.18 4.14 12.17
N ASP A 143 0.65 3.92 13.18
CA ASP A 143 0.49 2.87 14.19
C ASP A 143 -0.36 3.44 15.34
N ALA A 144 -1.68 3.44 15.16
CA ALA A 144 -2.63 4.03 16.10
C ALA A 144 -2.53 3.38 17.49
N SER A 145 -2.31 2.06 17.55
CA SER A 145 -2.18 1.31 18.80
C SER A 145 -1.00 1.77 19.66
N ARG A 146 0.04 2.29 19.04
CA ARG A 146 1.24 2.83 19.70
C ARG A 146 1.34 4.35 19.63
N ARG A 147 0.33 5.01 19.06
CA ARG A 147 0.23 6.48 18.92
C ARG A 147 1.50 7.06 18.28
N ARG A 148 1.95 6.46 17.17
CA ARG A 148 3.15 6.84 16.44
C ARG A 148 2.94 6.70 14.94
N LEU A 149 3.80 7.33 14.17
CA LEU A 149 3.98 7.07 12.74
C LEU A 149 5.14 6.10 12.53
N ILE A 150 5.11 5.41 11.41
CA ILE A 150 6.22 4.65 10.88
C ILE A 150 6.47 5.21 9.48
N ALA A 151 7.73 5.44 9.12
CA ALA A 151 8.11 5.96 7.82
C ALA A 151 9.29 5.16 7.25
N THR A 152 9.21 4.82 5.98
CA THR A 152 10.29 4.23 5.17
C THR A 152 10.99 5.32 4.36
N VAL A 153 12.24 5.11 4.04
CA VAL A 153 13.02 6.02 3.20
C VAL A 153 13.84 5.25 2.19
N ASN A 154 14.04 5.86 1.02
CA ASN A 154 14.88 5.38 -0.08
C ASN A 154 14.33 4.10 -0.74
N GLU A 155 13.41 4.28 -1.65
CA GLU A 155 12.67 3.22 -2.36
C GLU A 155 13.56 2.30 -3.22
N ASP A 156 14.65 2.81 -3.79
CA ASP A 156 15.51 2.03 -4.71
C ASP A 156 16.73 1.39 -4.06
N ALA A 157 17.29 2.02 -3.01
CA ALA A 157 18.51 1.52 -2.35
C ALA A 157 18.75 2.21 -1.01
N ASN A 158 19.60 1.61 -0.17
CA ASN A 158 20.00 2.18 1.13
C ASN A 158 18.81 2.48 2.07
N SER A 159 17.75 1.72 1.95
CA SER A 159 16.53 1.94 2.70
C SER A 159 16.72 1.73 4.20
N SER A 160 15.97 2.50 4.96
CA SER A 160 15.85 2.38 6.40
C SER A 160 14.45 2.79 6.86
N ILE A 161 14.19 2.71 8.15
CA ILE A 161 12.85 2.95 8.67
C ILE A 161 12.90 3.80 9.93
N TYR A 162 11.94 4.69 10.06
CA TYR A 162 11.79 5.59 11.21
C TYR A 162 10.51 5.31 11.97
N THR A 163 10.50 5.67 13.24
CA THR A 163 9.26 5.85 14.01
C THR A 163 9.21 7.26 14.56
N ILE A 164 8.07 7.95 14.39
CA ILE A 164 7.83 9.29 14.92
C ILE A 164 6.71 9.19 15.95
N THR A 165 6.98 9.64 17.18
CA THR A 165 6.01 9.64 18.29
C THR A 165 5.68 11.07 18.67
N PRO A 166 4.62 11.68 18.09
CA PRO A 166 4.32 13.11 18.28
C PRO A 166 4.16 13.55 19.72
N GLY A 167 3.62 12.68 20.59
CA GLY A 167 3.41 12.95 22.01
C GLY A 167 4.64 12.75 22.92
N ALA A 168 5.77 12.28 22.37
CA ALA A 168 6.98 12.07 23.16
C ALA A 168 7.75 13.40 23.40
N ARG A 169 8.71 13.38 24.35
CA ARG A 169 9.67 14.49 24.53
C ARG A 169 10.44 14.70 23.22
N ARG A 170 10.75 15.96 22.88
CA ARG A 170 11.33 16.35 21.57
C ARG A 170 12.48 15.45 21.11
N ALA A 171 13.47 15.19 21.97
CA ALA A 171 14.62 14.34 21.65
C ALA A 171 14.28 12.85 21.45
N ALA A 172 13.08 12.40 21.80
CA ALA A 172 12.62 11.02 21.68
C ALA A 172 11.52 10.84 20.63
N GLN A 173 11.14 11.92 19.93
CA GLN A 173 10.06 11.85 18.93
C GLN A 173 10.47 11.04 17.71
N VAL A 174 11.65 11.25 17.16
CA VAL A 174 12.15 10.56 15.97
C VAL A 174 13.15 9.50 16.36
N ARG A 175 12.95 8.28 15.86
CA ARG A 175 13.89 7.17 16.06
C ARG A 175 14.16 6.49 14.72
N HIS A 176 15.41 6.41 14.37
CA HIS A 176 15.90 5.70 13.19
C HIS A 176 16.18 4.23 13.51
N TYR A 177 15.85 3.33 12.59
CA TYR A 177 16.15 1.91 12.64
C TYR A 177 16.78 1.47 11.31
N ARG A 178 17.88 0.73 11.41
CA ARG A 178 18.45 0.00 10.26
C ARG A 178 17.79 -1.37 10.14
N TYR A 179 17.73 -1.92 8.95
CA TYR A 179 17.34 -3.30 8.78
C TYR A 179 18.41 -4.24 9.34
N ASN A 180 18.02 -5.43 9.79
CA ASN A 180 18.92 -6.42 10.42
C ASN A 180 19.89 -7.08 9.44
N ARG A 181 19.71 -6.85 8.15
CA ARG A 181 20.54 -7.37 7.05
C ARG A 181 20.40 -6.44 5.85
N PRO A 182 21.37 -6.43 4.90
CA PRO A 182 21.16 -5.85 3.59
C PRO A 182 19.94 -6.46 2.91
N LEU A 183 19.11 -5.63 2.33
CA LEU A 183 17.98 -6.08 1.52
C LEU A 183 18.48 -6.39 0.08
N PRO A 184 17.81 -7.30 -0.65
CA PRO A 184 18.13 -7.57 -2.05
C PRO A 184 18.13 -6.31 -2.91
N HIS A 185 18.86 -6.34 -4.01
CA HIS A 185 18.92 -5.25 -5.00
C HIS A 185 19.20 -3.87 -4.43
N LYS A 186 20.20 -3.76 -3.55
CA LYS A 186 20.56 -2.53 -2.83
C LYS A 186 19.50 -2.07 -1.82
N GLY A 187 18.32 -2.71 -1.78
CA GLY A 187 17.37 -2.63 -0.69
C GLY A 187 16.44 -1.43 -0.68
N GLY A 188 15.48 -1.41 -1.59
CA GLY A 188 14.36 -0.48 -1.54
C GLY A 188 13.27 -0.93 -0.58
N THR A 189 12.56 0.01 0.03
CA THR A 189 11.29 -0.21 0.72
C THR A 189 10.41 1.02 0.63
N ASP A 190 9.11 0.78 0.51
CA ASP A 190 8.10 1.77 0.24
C ASP A 190 6.97 1.74 1.28
N ALA A 191 5.72 1.77 0.84
CA ALA A 191 4.54 1.90 1.68
C ALA A 191 4.45 0.88 2.81
N ILE A 192 3.69 1.25 3.83
CA ILE A 192 3.59 0.52 5.10
C ILE A 192 2.15 0.30 5.48
N SER A 193 1.80 -0.91 5.91
CA SER A 193 0.52 -1.21 6.56
C SER A 193 0.70 -1.90 7.91
N ILE A 194 -0.28 -1.70 8.78
CA ILE A 194 -0.38 -2.44 10.05
C ILE A 194 -1.46 -3.52 9.88
N TYR A 195 -1.05 -4.78 9.81
CA TYR A 195 -1.94 -5.90 9.59
C TYR A 195 -1.91 -6.90 10.74
N HIS A 196 -3.01 -7.02 11.48
CA HIS A 196 -3.08 -7.84 12.70
C HIS A 196 -1.90 -7.62 13.65
N GLY A 197 -1.56 -6.35 13.92
CA GLY A 197 -0.46 -5.94 14.79
C GLY A 197 0.95 -6.14 14.22
N ARG A 198 1.08 -6.61 12.98
CA ARG A 198 2.35 -6.72 12.24
C ARG A 198 2.55 -5.50 11.35
N VAL A 199 3.76 -5.02 11.26
CA VAL A 199 4.15 -4.02 10.28
C VAL A 199 4.53 -4.75 9.01
N LEU A 200 3.86 -4.42 7.90
CA LEU A 200 4.15 -4.91 6.56
C LEU A 200 4.67 -3.77 5.72
N ILE A 201 5.69 -4.02 4.91
CA ILE A 201 6.34 -3.00 4.07
C ILE A 201 6.51 -3.57 2.67
N SER A 202 6.17 -2.80 1.66
CA SER A 202 6.47 -3.11 0.27
C SER A 202 7.98 -3.12 0.04
N ALA A 203 8.44 -4.08 -0.74
CA ALA A 203 9.83 -4.16 -1.16
C ALA A 203 9.91 -3.58 -2.57
N SER A 204 9.97 -2.26 -2.66
CA SER A 204 10.12 -1.57 -3.91
C SER A 204 11.32 -2.11 -4.69
N ALA A 205 11.23 -2.18 -6.01
CA ALA A 205 12.27 -2.71 -6.89
C ALA A 205 12.87 -4.06 -6.40
N PRO A 206 12.09 -5.15 -6.29
CA PRO A 206 12.58 -6.43 -5.76
C PRO A 206 13.65 -7.09 -6.64
N GLY A 207 13.90 -6.56 -7.83
CA GLY A 207 14.97 -6.96 -8.72
C GLY A 207 14.56 -7.86 -9.86
N THR A 208 13.28 -8.04 -10.06
CA THR A 208 12.80 -8.62 -11.30
C THR A 208 12.77 -7.55 -12.37
N THR A 209 13.07 -7.94 -13.58
CA THR A 209 13.00 -7.05 -14.76
C THR A 209 11.77 -7.37 -15.60
N GLY A 210 10.69 -7.72 -14.94
CA GLY A 210 9.44 -8.04 -15.59
C GLY A 210 9.26 -9.52 -15.91
N LYS A 211 8.21 -9.82 -16.63
CA LYS A 211 7.78 -11.19 -16.94
C LYS A 211 8.86 -11.97 -17.70
N GLY A 212 9.28 -13.08 -17.12
CA GLY A 212 10.33 -13.92 -17.69
C GLY A 212 11.74 -13.58 -17.27
N ALA A 213 11.90 -12.65 -16.30
CA ALA A 213 13.20 -12.38 -15.72
C ALA A 213 13.80 -13.62 -15.06
N PRO A 214 15.14 -13.78 -15.11
CA PRO A 214 15.80 -14.90 -14.47
C PRO A 214 15.71 -14.82 -12.95
N GLN A 215 15.61 -15.99 -12.33
CA GLN A 215 15.66 -16.14 -10.87
C GLN A 215 16.96 -15.56 -10.28
N PRO A 216 17.01 -15.13 -9.02
CA PRO A 216 16.22 -15.64 -7.89
C PRO A 216 14.95 -14.88 -7.55
N ASN A 217 14.06 -15.50 -6.74
CA ASN A 217 12.93 -14.88 -6.12
C ASN A 217 13.34 -13.87 -5.04
N TYR A 218 12.77 -12.68 -5.07
CA TYR A 218 12.98 -11.65 -4.06
C TYR A 218 11.69 -11.40 -3.26
N PRO A 219 11.79 -11.01 -1.98
CA PRO A 219 10.61 -10.60 -1.24
C PRO A 219 9.91 -9.42 -1.91
N ALA A 220 8.61 -9.55 -2.17
CA ALA A 220 7.76 -8.44 -2.62
C ALA A 220 7.19 -7.63 -1.44
N VAL A 221 7.02 -8.29 -0.28
CA VAL A 221 6.58 -7.65 0.96
C VAL A 221 7.36 -8.23 2.13
N TYR A 222 7.79 -7.36 3.02
CA TYR A 222 8.40 -7.72 4.29
C TYR A 222 7.42 -7.59 5.46
N SER A 223 7.51 -8.52 6.41
CA SER A 223 7.02 -8.34 7.77
C SER A 223 8.14 -7.83 8.66
N VAL A 224 7.89 -6.80 9.45
CA VAL A 224 8.91 -6.09 10.23
C VAL A 224 8.64 -6.18 11.73
N ARG A 225 9.70 -6.41 12.51
CA ARG A 225 9.69 -6.34 13.97
C ARG A 225 10.79 -5.41 14.47
N PHE A 226 10.40 -4.36 15.18
CA PHE A 226 11.35 -3.43 15.79
C PHE A 226 12.01 -4.00 17.05
N ILE A 227 13.33 -3.91 17.13
CA ILE A 227 14.15 -4.21 18.32
C ILE A 227 14.71 -2.89 18.84
N ARG A 228 13.99 -2.29 19.80
CA ARG A 228 14.23 -0.93 20.26
C ARG A 228 15.60 -0.74 20.91
N SER A 229 16.07 -1.71 21.68
CA SER A 229 17.33 -1.62 22.44
C SER A 229 18.57 -1.43 21.56
N VAL A 230 18.52 -1.91 20.31
CA VAL A 230 19.65 -1.83 19.36
C VAL A 230 19.29 -1.09 18.07
N HIS A 231 18.12 -0.45 18.02
CA HIS A 231 17.62 0.31 16.87
C HIS A 231 17.70 -0.50 15.55
N VAL A 232 17.21 -1.74 15.60
CA VAL A 232 17.17 -2.65 14.46
C VAL A 232 15.74 -3.01 14.12
N ALA A 233 15.39 -2.97 12.84
CA ALA A 233 14.17 -3.50 12.27
C ALA A 233 14.47 -4.87 11.64
N ARG A 234 14.01 -5.96 12.28
CA ARG A 234 14.15 -7.31 11.74
C ARG A 234 13.10 -7.57 10.70
N VAL A 235 13.54 -7.95 9.50
CA VAL A 235 12.67 -8.25 8.36
C VAL A 235 12.59 -9.74 8.07
N SER A 236 11.42 -10.19 7.60
CA SER A 236 11.19 -11.50 7.02
C SER A 236 10.21 -11.38 5.86
N ALA A 237 10.38 -12.19 4.81
CA ALA A 237 9.48 -12.15 3.67
C ALA A 237 8.05 -12.55 4.06
N LEU A 238 7.06 -11.81 3.61
CA LEU A 238 5.65 -12.22 3.65
C LEU A 238 5.34 -13.11 2.45
N PHE A 239 5.67 -12.66 1.24
CA PHE A 239 5.65 -13.44 0.02
C PHE A 239 6.70 -12.88 -0.97
N TYR A 240 6.91 -13.59 -2.07
CA TYR A 240 7.96 -13.29 -3.05
C TYR A 240 7.34 -12.78 -4.36
N ASP A 241 8.11 -12.03 -5.13
CA ASP A 241 7.75 -11.42 -6.41
C ASP A 241 7.20 -12.41 -7.44
N GLU A 242 7.67 -13.65 -7.45
CA GLU A 242 7.23 -14.72 -8.34
C GLU A 242 6.25 -15.73 -7.70
N ALA A 243 5.59 -15.33 -6.62
CA ALA A 243 4.62 -16.18 -5.94
C ALA A 243 3.45 -16.57 -6.87
N ARG A 244 2.81 -17.70 -6.57
CA ARG A 244 1.60 -18.13 -7.30
C ARG A 244 0.38 -17.41 -6.72
N ALA A 245 -0.42 -16.81 -7.61
CA ALA A 245 -1.66 -16.11 -7.26
C ALA A 245 -2.82 -16.58 -8.12
N THR A 246 -4.05 -16.46 -7.60
CA THR A 246 -5.28 -16.76 -8.35
C THR A 246 -5.80 -15.48 -8.99
N VAL A 247 -6.05 -15.49 -10.30
CA VAL A 247 -6.62 -14.35 -11.03
C VAL A 247 -8.02 -14.04 -10.50
N ALA A 248 -8.18 -12.82 -10.03
CA ALA A 248 -9.40 -12.34 -9.41
C ALA A 248 -10.32 -11.58 -10.35
N ASN A 249 -9.83 -11.09 -11.49
CA ASN A 249 -10.66 -10.39 -12.49
C ASN A 249 -11.84 -11.27 -12.94
N ALA A 250 -13.03 -10.68 -13.01
CA ALA A 250 -14.16 -11.34 -13.63
C ALA A 250 -13.89 -11.59 -15.13
N GLY A 251 -14.31 -12.75 -15.65
CA GLY A 251 -14.14 -13.14 -17.04
C GLY A 251 -13.43 -14.48 -17.22
N ARG A 252 -12.97 -14.76 -18.43
CA ARG A 252 -12.45 -16.09 -18.86
C ARG A 252 -11.23 -16.60 -18.07
N ARG A 253 -10.47 -15.71 -17.44
CA ARG A 253 -9.28 -16.06 -16.63
C ARG A 253 -9.56 -16.16 -15.13
N HIS A 254 -10.78 -15.87 -14.69
CA HIS A 254 -11.14 -15.95 -13.27
C HIS A 254 -10.82 -17.33 -12.68
N GLY A 255 -10.21 -17.36 -11.53
CA GLY A 255 -9.84 -18.60 -10.83
C GLY A 255 -8.58 -19.30 -11.35
N LYS A 256 -8.01 -18.87 -12.48
CA LYS A 256 -6.75 -19.46 -12.99
C LYS A 256 -5.59 -19.07 -12.07
N VAL A 257 -4.72 -20.02 -11.77
CA VAL A 257 -3.48 -19.79 -11.03
C VAL A 257 -2.41 -19.31 -12.02
N VAL A 258 -1.75 -18.21 -11.66
CA VAL A 258 -0.64 -17.63 -12.43
C VAL A 258 0.58 -17.48 -11.51
N ARG A 259 1.76 -17.41 -12.10
CA ARG A 259 2.99 -16.94 -11.42
C ARG A 259 3.04 -15.44 -11.59
N LEU A 260 3.29 -14.73 -10.51
CA LEU A 260 3.53 -13.28 -10.53
C LEU A 260 4.93 -13.00 -11.12
N ALA A 261 5.19 -11.77 -11.47
CA ALA A 261 6.51 -11.26 -11.85
C ALA A 261 6.54 -9.78 -11.47
N LEU A 262 6.52 -9.53 -10.16
CA LEU A 262 6.36 -8.17 -9.63
C LEU A 262 7.69 -7.42 -9.77
N THR A 263 7.62 -6.26 -10.41
CA THR A 263 8.76 -5.40 -10.67
C THR A 263 8.84 -4.24 -9.69
N ASP A 264 7.66 -3.77 -9.24
CA ASP A 264 7.52 -2.55 -8.47
C ASP A 264 6.37 -2.66 -7.45
N PRO A 265 6.53 -3.45 -6.38
CA PRO A 265 5.62 -3.44 -5.24
C PRO A 265 5.72 -2.12 -4.48
N ASP A 266 4.74 -1.27 -4.65
CA ASP A 266 4.67 0.10 -4.21
C ASP A 266 3.69 0.28 -3.04
N SER A 267 2.58 0.97 -3.23
CA SER A 267 1.62 1.22 -2.17
C SER A 267 0.99 -0.06 -1.59
N ASN A 268 0.63 0.00 -0.33
CA ASN A 268 -0.06 -1.11 0.31
C ASN A 268 -1.08 -0.66 1.35
N GLU A 269 -2.17 -1.40 1.49
CA GLU A 269 -3.26 -1.10 2.40
C GLU A 269 -3.90 -2.34 3.00
N ILE A 270 -4.71 -2.11 4.04
CA ILE A 270 -5.67 -3.09 4.52
C ILE A 270 -7.04 -2.76 3.94
N VAL A 271 -7.58 -3.66 3.14
CA VAL A 271 -8.94 -3.50 2.62
C VAL A 271 -9.93 -3.42 3.78
N PRO A 272 -10.73 -2.36 3.89
CA PRO A 272 -11.70 -2.24 4.97
C PRO A 272 -12.67 -3.41 5.01
N ASN A 273 -13.17 -3.76 6.19
CA ASN A 273 -14.20 -4.80 6.33
C ASN A 273 -15.49 -4.47 5.58
N SER A 274 -15.75 -3.18 5.31
CA SER A 274 -16.82 -2.70 4.45
C SER A 274 -16.50 -2.75 2.96
N GLY A 275 -15.30 -3.18 2.58
CA GLY A 275 -14.89 -3.28 1.17
C GLY A 275 -15.83 -4.18 0.36
N PRO A 276 -16.12 -3.82 -0.90
CA PRO A 276 -17.05 -4.59 -1.75
C PRO A 276 -16.48 -5.95 -2.15
N ARG A 277 -15.17 -6.13 -2.00
CA ARG A 277 -14.43 -7.35 -2.26
C ARG A 277 -13.11 -7.33 -1.49
N PHE A 278 -12.56 -8.50 -1.19
CA PHE A 278 -11.29 -8.67 -0.44
C PHE A 278 -11.30 -8.07 0.97
N ALA A 279 -12.48 -7.84 1.56
CA ALA A 279 -12.63 -7.25 2.88
C ALA A 279 -11.71 -7.92 3.92
N GLY A 280 -10.93 -7.12 4.65
CA GLY A 280 -9.97 -7.56 5.65
C GLY A 280 -8.67 -8.17 5.09
N ASP A 281 -8.49 -8.28 3.78
CA ASP A 281 -7.23 -8.73 3.19
C ASP A 281 -6.17 -7.60 3.22
N PHE A 282 -4.90 -7.96 3.32
CA PHE A 282 -3.81 -7.05 3.00
C PHE A 282 -3.69 -6.97 1.47
N MET A 283 -3.52 -5.78 0.95
CA MET A 283 -3.33 -5.48 -0.46
C MET A 283 -1.98 -4.80 -0.67
N VAL A 284 -1.28 -5.16 -1.73
CA VAL A 284 -0.15 -4.40 -2.28
C VAL A 284 -0.39 -4.15 -3.76
N THR A 285 -0.10 -2.94 -4.20
CA THR A 285 -0.10 -2.55 -5.61
C THR A 285 1.30 -2.79 -6.18
N SER A 286 1.42 -3.46 -7.31
CA SER A 286 2.63 -3.44 -8.12
C SER A 286 2.39 -2.48 -9.27
N GLN A 287 2.95 -1.28 -9.13
CA GLN A 287 2.70 -0.13 -9.99
C GLN A 287 3.16 -0.40 -11.42
N GLY A 288 4.40 -0.86 -11.59
CA GLY A 288 4.97 -1.21 -12.87
C GLY A 288 4.18 -2.27 -13.64
N ASP A 289 3.63 -3.27 -12.94
CA ASP A 289 2.89 -4.40 -13.53
C ASP A 289 1.40 -4.13 -13.75
N LYS A 290 0.84 -3.04 -13.24
CA LYS A 290 -0.60 -2.76 -13.22
C LYS A 290 -1.39 -3.88 -12.53
N GLU A 291 -0.92 -4.31 -11.35
CA GLU A 291 -1.52 -5.40 -10.60
C GLU A 291 -1.71 -5.03 -9.12
N GLN A 292 -2.83 -5.45 -8.52
CA GLN A 292 -3.03 -5.46 -7.08
C GLN A 292 -3.04 -6.89 -6.57
N ILE A 293 -2.24 -7.17 -5.56
CA ILE A 293 -2.09 -8.49 -4.97
C ILE A 293 -2.73 -8.49 -3.57
N PHE A 294 -3.69 -9.39 -3.35
CA PHE A 294 -4.43 -9.53 -2.10
C PHE A 294 -3.95 -10.76 -1.35
N VAL A 295 -3.50 -10.57 -0.12
CA VAL A 295 -3.07 -11.66 0.77
C VAL A 295 -4.26 -12.09 1.61
N ARG A 296 -4.91 -13.17 1.20
CA ARG A 296 -6.08 -13.71 1.85
C ARG A 296 -5.70 -14.51 3.09
N ARG A 297 -6.46 -14.34 4.18
CA ARG A 297 -6.23 -15.00 5.48
C ARG A 297 -4.88 -14.70 6.11
N GLY A 298 -4.29 -13.57 5.81
CA GLY A 298 -3.30 -12.84 6.56
C GLY A 298 -2.19 -13.59 7.25
N GLY A 299 -1.34 -14.28 6.49
CA GLY A 299 -0.09 -14.82 7.04
C GLY A 299 -0.22 -16.11 7.86
N ARG A 300 -1.34 -16.82 7.81
CA ARG A 300 -1.46 -18.19 8.30
C ARG A 300 -0.84 -19.18 7.30
N PRO A 301 -0.39 -20.37 7.73
CA PRO A 301 0.00 -21.42 6.81
C PRO A 301 -1.10 -21.68 5.78
N GLY A 302 -0.74 -21.79 4.48
CA GLY A 302 -1.69 -21.94 3.40
C GLY A 302 -2.38 -20.64 2.96
N ARG A 303 -1.79 -19.47 3.27
CA ARG A 303 -2.25 -18.18 2.70
C ARG A 303 -2.36 -18.30 1.18
N ARG A 304 -3.42 -17.67 0.66
CA ARG A 304 -3.67 -17.64 -0.78
C ARG A 304 -3.50 -16.20 -1.26
N LEU A 305 -2.78 -16.05 -2.35
CA LEU A 305 -2.69 -14.78 -3.05
C LEU A 305 -3.76 -14.73 -4.15
N ALA A 306 -4.38 -13.57 -4.28
CA ALA A 306 -5.22 -13.26 -5.43
C ALA A 306 -4.61 -12.05 -6.14
N VAL A 307 -4.66 -12.03 -7.47
CA VAL A 307 -4.18 -10.91 -8.29
C VAL A 307 -5.34 -10.32 -9.07
N LEU A 308 -5.51 -9.00 -8.94
CA LEU A 308 -6.41 -8.18 -9.74
C LEU A 308 -5.58 -7.37 -10.73
N ARG A 309 -5.70 -7.67 -12.02
CA ARG A 309 -5.05 -6.92 -13.08
C ARG A 309 -5.80 -5.63 -13.34
N LEU A 310 -5.09 -4.53 -13.40
CA LEU A 310 -5.63 -3.20 -13.58
C LEU A 310 -5.55 -2.75 -15.03
N SER A 311 -6.43 -1.84 -15.43
CA SER A 311 -6.39 -1.25 -16.78
C SER A 311 -5.37 -0.12 -16.91
N GLN A 312 -4.83 0.39 -15.79
CA GLN A 312 -3.85 1.47 -15.71
C GLN A 312 -2.87 1.16 -14.58
N SER A 313 -1.69 1.81 -14.61
CA SER A 313 -0.80 1.88 -13.47
C SER A 313 -1.46 2.69 -12.35
N VAL A 314 -1.26 2.26 -11.12
CA VAL A 314 -1.84 2.84 -9.92
C VAL A 314 -0.75 2.92 -8.87
N ASP A 315 -0.56 4.10 -8.34
CA ASP A 315 0.22 4.34 -7.16
C ASP A 315 -0.59 3.93 -5.92
N ASP A 316 -1.52 4.72 -5.45
CA ASP A 316 -2.23 4.48 -4.21
C ASP A 316 -3.73 4.19 -4.38
N THR A 317 -4.34 3.62 -3.35
CA THR A 317 -5.76 3.20 -3.33
C THR A 317 -6.44 3.64 -2.06
N ALA A 318 -7.55 4.35 -2.18
CA ALA A 318 -8.39 4.76 -1.06
C ALA A 318 -9.80 4.16 -1.14
N TRP A 319 -10.30 3.67 -0.02
CA TRP A 319 -11.60 3.03 0.10
C TRP A 319 -12.61 3.96 0.77
N ALA A 320 -13.67 4.35 0.07
CA ALA A 320 -14.73 5.16 0.65
C ALA A 320 -15.53 4.33 1.67
N ARG A 321 -15.34 4.64 2.95
CA ARG A 321 -15.97 3.93 4.07
C ARG A 321 -17.33 4.51 4.44
N SER A 322 -17.65 5.73 3.96
CA SER A 322 -18.92 6.40 4.21
C SER A 322 -19.30 7.34 3.06
N PRO A 323 -20.60 7.65 2.86
CA PRO A 323 -21.04 8.56 1.80
C PRO A 323 -20.62 10.01 1.99
N SER A 324 -20.31 10.44 3.20
CA SER A 324 -20.06 11.82 3.59
C SER A 324 -18.63 12.08 4.11
N GLY A 325 -17.68 11.26 3.69
CA GLY A 325 -16.27 11.44 4.04
C GLY A 325 -15.56 12.48 3.19
N HIS A 326 -14.25 12.56 3.40
CA HIS A 326 -13.32 13.39 2.65
C HIS A 326 -12.17 12.52 2.14
N LEU A 327 -11.78 12.68 0.88
CA LEU A 327 -10.60 12.06 0.32
C LEU A 327 -9.49 13.11 0.29
N TYR A 328 -8.45 12.93 1.11
CA TYR A 328 -7.25 13.75 1.07
C TYR A 328 -6.24 13.10 0.14
N GLY A 329 -5.49 13.91 -0.59
CA GLY A 329 -4.44 13.43 -1.47
C GLY A 329 -3.23 14.34 -1.46
N ALA A 330 -2.06 13.73 -1.57
CA ALA A 330 -0.79 14.38 -1.83
C ALA A 330 -0.66 14.55 -3.35
N ASP A 331 -0.53 15.79 -3.80
CA ASP A 331 -0.28 16.14 -5.20
C ASP A 331 1.19 16.50 -5.33
N THR A 332 1.99 15.54 -5.74
CA THR A 332 3.46 15.63 -5.79
C THR A 332 3.92 16.67 -6.79
N SER A 333 3.28 16.73 -7.96
CA SER A 333 3.63 17.67 -9.01
C SER A 333 3.24 19.11 -8.67
N GLY A 334 2.18 19.28 -7.87
CA GLY A 334 1.68 20.57 -7.44
C GLY A 334 2.26 21.08 -6.12
N ASP A 335 3.08 20.30 -5.43
CA ASP A 335 3.60 20.59 -4.08
C ASP A 335 2.47 20.87 -3.06
N THR A 336 1.34 20.15 -3.17
CA THR A 336 0.15 20.45 -2.37
C THR A 336 -0.51 19.25 -1.74
N ILE A 337 -1.29 19.52 -0.69
CA ILE A 337 -2.27 18.58 -0.18
C ILE A 337 -3.64 19.13 -0.50
N ASP A 338 -4.43 18.31 -1.16
CA ASP A 338 -5.77 18.65 -1.60
C ASP A 338 -6.82 17.77 -0.91
N VAL A 339 -8.04 18.27 -0.80
CA VAL A 339 -9.18 17.52 -0.30
C VAL A 339 -10.28 17.46 -1.36
N VAL A 340 -10.70 16.25 -1.68
CA VAL A 340 -11.89 16.01 -2.51
C VAL A 340 -13.10 15.82 -1.61
N THR A 341 -14.13 16.60 -1.88
CA THR A 341 -15.44 16.52 -1.21
C THR A 341 -16.52 16.15 -2.20
N GLY A 342 -17.58 15.50 -1.73
CA GLY A 342 -18.71 15.11 -2.56
C GLY A 342 -19.45 13.92 -1.99
N PRO A 343 -20.54 13.47 -2.64
CA PRO A 343 -21.20 12.23 -2.25
C PRO A 343 -20.36 11.04 -2.72
N PHE A 344 -19.71 10.36 -1.79
CA PHE A 344 -18.98 9.13 -2.09
C PHE A 344 -19.94 7.95 -2.04
N PRO A 345 -20.22 7.25 -3.15
CA PRO A 345 -21.02 6.02 -3.06
C PRO A 345 -20.34 5.04 -2.09
N ALA A 346 -21.12 4.44 -1.21
CA ALA A 346 -20.61 3.46 -0.26
C ALA A 346 -19.83 2.36 -1.01
N HIS A 347 -18.70 1.96 -0.45
CA HIS A 347 -17.83 0.93 -1.01
C HIS A 347 -17.14 1.31 -2.35
N SER A 348 -17.14 2.58 -2.73
CA SER A 348 -16.35 3.05 -3.87
C SER A 348 -14.86 2.93 -3.57
N VAL A 349 -14.10 2.61 -4.60
CA VAL A 349 -12.63 2.51 -4.55
C VAL A 349 -12.07 3.58 -5.46
N PHE A 350 -11.24 4.44 -4.90
CA PHE A 350 -10.52 5.48 -5.62
C PHE A 350 -9.06 5.10 -5.72
N VAL A 351 -8.43 5.49 -6.81
CA VAL A 351 -7.02 5.18 -7.09
C VAL A 351 -6.31 6.40 -7.62
N ALA A 352 -5.07 6.59 -7.19
CA ALA A 352 -4.13 7.50 -7.80
C ALA A 352 -3.57 6.83 -9.05
N VAL A 353 -3.92 7.32 -10.22
CA VAL A 353 -3.51 6.72 -11.50
C VAL A 353 -2.27 7.44 -12.02
N THR A 354 -1.21 6.67 -12.26
CA THR A 354 0.10 7.11 -12.73
C THR A 354 0.37 6.49 -14.11
N PRO A 355 -0.15 7.07 -15.19
CA PRO A 355 -0.22 6.40 -16.49
C PRO A 355 1.13 6.01 -17.07
N CYS A 356 2.19 6.71 -16.69
CA CYS A 356 3.53 6.56 -17.25
C CYS A 356 4.52 5.79 -16.36
N ASP A 357 4.08 5.31 -15.20
CA ASP A 357 4.95 4.58 -14.26
C ASP A 357 4.85 3.05 -14.42
N ALA A 358 4.15 2.60 -15.45
CA ALA A 358 4.11 1.18 -15.80
C ALA A 358 5.35 0.78 -16.61
N ASP A 359 5.87 -0.43 -16.40
CA ASP A 359 6.98 -1.01 -17.18
C ASP A 359 6.76 -1.00 -18.68
N ASN A 360 5.49 -1.11 -19.08
CA ASN A 360 5.07 -1.06 -20.48
C ASN A 360 4.27 0.22 -20.79
N ALA A 361 4.72 1.35 -20.24
CA ALA A 361 4.11 2.64 -20.51
C ALA A 361 4.05 2.93 -22.02
N PRO A 362 3.02 3.63 -22.51
CA PRO A 362 2.93 4.00 -23.90
C PRO A 362 4.12 4.87 -24.34
N ALA A 363 4.52 4.77 -25.61
CA ALA A 363 5.56 5.63 -26.20
C ALA A 363 5.22 7.13 -26.15
N THR A 364 3.96 7.48 -25.86
CA THR A 364 3.51 8.84 -25.59
C THR A 364 3.88 9.35 -24.20
N CYS A 365 4.48 8.52 -23.35
CA CYS A 365 5.01 8.87 -22.06
C CYS A 365 6.50 9.22 -22.19
N PRO A 366 6.87 10.50 -22.31
CA PRO A 366 8.28 10.91 -22.42
C PRO A 366 9.05 10.76 -21.10
N GLY A 367 8.36 10.49 -20.00
CA GLY A 367 8.94 10.29 -18.68
C GLY A 367 7.88 10.15 -17.59
N PRO A 368 8.28 9.87 -16.36
CA PRO A 368 7.38 9.81 -15.22
C PRO A 368 6.55 11.10 -15.08
N GLY A 369 5.29 10.95 -14.67
CA GLY A 369 4.37 12.08 -14.48
C GLY A 369 3.78 12.68 -15.77
N PHE A 370 4.08 12.15 -16.96
CA PHE A 370 3.50 12.65 -18.20
C PHE A 370 2.92 11.53 -19.08
N PRO A 371 1.62 11.48 -19.42
CA PRO A 371 0.58 12.48 -19.07
C PRO A 371 0.33 12.56 -17.56
N PRO A 372 -0.23 13.70 -17.08
CA PRO A 372 -0.41 13.94 -15.65
C PRO A 372 -1.18 12.83 -14.94
N ASN A 373 -0.81 12.58 -13.70
CA ASN A 373 -1.54 11.69 -12.80
C ASN A 373 -3.00 12.13 -12.67
N TYR A 374 -3.87 11.26 -12.23
CA TYR A 374 -5.26 11.62 -12.05
C TYR A 374 -6.00 10.70 -11.07
N LEU A 375 -7.08 11.21 -10.51
CA LEU A 375 -7.99 10.43 -9.70
C LEU A 375 -8.79 9.46 -10.55
N GLY A 376 -8.73 8.16 -10.25
CA GLY A 376 -9.52 7.10 -10.86
C GLY A 376 -10.55 6.50 -9.91
N SER A 377 -11.58 5.87 -10.48
CA SER A 377 -12.50 4.98 -9.77
C SER A 377 -12.28 3.56 -10.25
N LEU A 378 -11.91 2.66 -9.34
CA LEU A 378 -11.60 1.27 -9.63
C LEU A 378 -12.85 0.39 -9.48
N ASN A 379 -13.08 -0.46 -10.46
CA ASN A 379 -14.00 -1.59 -10.32
C ASN A 379 -13.24 -2.81 -9.79
N PRO A 380 -13.39 -3.20 -8.52
CA PRO A 380 -12.60 -4.29 -7.92
C PRO A 380 -12.97 -5.69 -8.43
N ARG A 381 -13.98 -5.83 -9.30
CA ARG A 381 -14.33 -7.11 -9.95
C ARG A 381 -13.58 -7.30 -11.26
N THR A 382 -13.39 -6.22 -12.01
CA THR A 382 -12.81 -6.29 -13.36
C THR A 382 -11.40 -5.73 -13.45
N GLY A 383 -10.98 -4.87 -12.50
CA GLY A 383 -9.75 -4.12 -12.56
C GLY A 383 -9.83 -2.90 -13.49
N HIS A 384 -11.01 -2.61 -14.05
CA HIS A 384 -11.21 -1.45 -14.90
C HIS A 384 -11.24 -0.17 -14.09
N ILE A 385 -10.49 0.84 -14.56
CA ILE A 385 -10.39 2.16 -13.93
C ILE A 385 -11.06 3.19 -14.81
N THR A 386 -11.93 3.99 -14.24
CA THR A 386 -12.61 5.11 -14.90
C THR A 386 -12.09 6.42 -14.32
N ARG A 387 -11.64 7.34 -15.17
CA ARG A 387 -11.15 8.65 -14.73
C ARG A 387 -12.25 9.44 -14.04
N VAL A 388 -11.97 9.95 -12.85
CA VAL A 388 -12.81 10.89 -12.10
C VAL A 388 -12.27 12.30 -12.38
N ARG A 389 -13.19 13.24 -12.65
CA ARG A 389 -12.85 14.65 -12.94
C ARG A 389 -13.58 15.55 -11.96
N PRO A 390 -13.02 15.80 -10.78
CA PRO A 390 -13.60 16.72 -9.83
C PRO A 390 -13.50 18.15 -10.36
N ARG A 391 -14.34 19.05 -9.84
CA ARG A 391 -14.26 20.49 -10.11
C ARG A 391 -13.27 21.15 -9.16
N GLY A 392 -12.52 22.12 -9.62
CA GLY A 392 -11.55 22.85 -8.81
C GLY A 392 -10.17 22.91 -9.47
N PRO A 393 -9.11 23.14 -8.70
CA PRO A 393 -7.75 23.08 -9.19
C PRO A 393 -7.42 21.69 -9.77
N ALA A 394 -6.38 21.60 -10.57
CA ALA A 394 -5.81 20.30 -10.99
C ALA A 394 -5.49 19.46 -9.74
N PHE A 395 -5.71 18.18 -9.85
CA PHE A 395 -5.46 17.23 -8.76
C PHE A 395 -4.83 15.96 -9.35
N GLU A 396 -3.56 15.79 -9.06
CA GLU A 396 -2.68 14.76 -9.59
C GLU A 396 -2.12 13.93 -8.42
N PRO A 397 -3.00 13.15 -7.72
CA PRO A 397 -2.60 12.47 -6.50
C PRO A 397 -1.57 11.37 -6.75
N GLN A 398 -0.67 11.19 -5.78
CA GLN A 398 0.08 9.97 -5.51
C GLN A 398 -0.47 9.30 -4.26
N GLY A 399 -0.12 9.73 -3.05
CA GLY A 399 -0.72 9.20 -1.83
C GLY A 399 -2.13 9.72 -1.55
N MET A 400 -3.02 8.87 -1.00
CA MET A 400 -4.41 9.24 -0.68
C MET A 400 -4.89 8.59 0.61
N VAL A 401 -5.74 9.31 1.38
CA VAL A 401 -6.42 8.75 2.54
C VAL A 401 -7.88 9.17 2.60
N PHE A 402 -8.78 8.21 2.79
CA PHE A 402 -10.19 8.49 2.99
C PHE A 402 -10.53 8.63 4.47
N VAL A 403 -11.14 9.75 4.83
CA VAL A 403 -11.52 10.11 6.19
C VAL A 403 -13.03 10.17 6.31
N SER A 404 -13.62 9.32 7.16
CA SER A 404 -15.07 9.32 7.42
C SER A 404 -15.49 10.47 8.33
N PRO A 405 -16.76 10.93 8.30
CA PRO A 405 -17.28 11.90 9.25
C PRO A 405 -17.19 11.38 10.70
N GLY A 406 -17.01 12.30 11.63
CA GLY A 406 -16.88 11.93 13.04
C GLY A 406 -15.56 11.24 13.39
N TRP A 407 -14.60 11.36 12.54
CA TRP A 407 -13.29 10.80 12.60
C TRP A 407 -12.63 10.97 13.98
N VAL A 408 -12.70 9.87 14.76
CA VAL A 408 -11.86 9.56 15.89
C VAL A 408 -11.25 8.22 15.54
N VAL A 409 -9.97 8.17 15.22
CA VAL A 409 -9.27 6.88 15.19
C VAL A 409 -9.13 6.45 16.64
N THR A 410 -10.15 5.77 17.15
CA THR A 410 -10.04 5.06 18.41
C THR A 410 -9.02 3.94 18.21
N PRO A 411 -8.08 3.76 19.13
CA PRO A 411 -7.28 2.54 19.13
C PRO A 411 -8.23 1.35 19.25
N GLY A 412 -8.29 0.51 18.21
CA GLY A 412 -8.95 -0.79 18.27
C GLY A 412 -8.13 -1.78 19.08
#